data_1b879c1449974ed7467ec5fdf731fd1c
#
_entry.id   1b879c1449974ed7467ec5fdf731fd1c
#
_cell.length_a   1.000
_cell.length_b   1.000
_cell.length_c   1.000
_cell.angle_alpha   90.00
_cell.angle_beta   90.00
_cell.angle_gamma   90.00
#
_symmetry.space_group_name_H-M   'P 1'
#
loop_
_entity.id
_entity.type
_entity.pdbx_description
1 polymer ?
#
loop_
_entity_poly.entity_id
_entity_poly.type
_entity_poly.pdbx_seq_one_letter_code
_entity_poly.pdbx_strand_id
1 'polypeptide(L)'
;MKITDLRCTALRAPISDPVRLSFATSSERRAMLVHISTDAGIEGLGETWVNYPAWAIEERLATMIHGIKPLVLGRDPLEIEAIQTHVLKSLLTQGRQWGAVGIIYQALAGLDMALHDLLGKASGQPVAELLGGSADTRVPVYASGLHTGITEAEVNAMLERGFRAFKVRVGFDLECDLEALQRIRSWLGADTPLMVDANQAWTFVQAQHFVAASAGLDLQWIEEPLHADDLNGLTALKHTHGATIAAGENWYGPQFAQALHDNAVDVVQPDLAKNGGIHLSRPVIRAALAQGKTYALHCFSGAVMHTASLHLFAAEPRGRFVEVDATNNPLLNEVLLEPLQLEDGFMRLPDGPGLGIRCDPVMLERFTVAIA
;
A
#
# COMPACT_ATOMS: atom_id res chain seq x y z
N MET A 1 8.55 26.07 -13.93
CA MET A 1 8.02 24.87 -14.64
C MET A 1 6.52 24.83 -14.42
N LYS A 2 5.74 24.37 -15.42
CA LYS A 2 4.28 24.31 -15.28
C LYS A 2 3.77 22.96 -15.76
N ILE A 3 2.76 22.44 -15.09
CA ILE A 3 2.03 21.26 -15.53
C ILE A 3 1.24 21.58 -16.79
N THR A 4 1.51 20.86 -17.88
CA THR A 4 0.85 21.03 -19.17
C THR A 4 -0.21 19.98 -19.44
N ASP A 5 -0.06 18.78 -18.86
CA ASP A 5 -1.03 17.69 -18.97
C ASP A 5 -1.02 16.77 -17.76
N LEU A 6 -2.15 16.11 -17.51
CA LEU A 6 -2.32 14.95 -16.65
C LEU A 6 -3.06 13.89 -17.45
N ARG A 7 -2.45 12.72 -17.56
CA ARG A 7 -2.99 11.56 -18.28
C ARG A 7 -3.01 10.34 -17.37
N CYS A 8 -3.98 9.47 -17.55
CA CYS A 8 -4.07 8.20 -16.83
C CYS A 8 -3.99 7.03 -17.81
N THR A 9 -3.28 5.98 -17.43
CA THR A 9 -3.21 4.71 -18.13
C THR A 9 -3.72 3.61 -17.21
N ALA A 10 -4.90 3.06 -17.52
CA ALA A 10 -5.49 1.97 -16.75
C ALA A 10 -4.98 0.63 -17.26
N LEU A 11 -4.50 -0.19 -16.34
CA LEU A 11 -3.93 -1.51 -16.58
C LEU A 11 -4.81 -2.60 -16.00
N ARG A 12 -4.91 -3.72 -16.71
CA ARG A 12 -5.61 -4.93 -16.27
C ARG A 12 -4.83 -6.17 -16.71
N ALA A 13 -4.47 -7.03 -15.77
CA ALA A 13 -3.75 -8.26 -16.02
C ALA A 13 -4.56 -9.46 -15.47
N PRO A 14 -5.02 -10.40 -16.31
CA PRO A 14 -5.68 -11.62 -15.82
C PRO A 14 -4.68 -12.50 -15.08
N ILE A 15 -5.16 -13.22 -14.05
CA ILE A 15 -4.35 -14.16 -13.26
C ILE A 15 -5.02 -15.54 -13.25
N SER A 16 -4.19 -16.60 -13.28
CA SER A 16 -4.66 -17.98 -13.28
C SER A 16 -5.24 -18.40 -11.91
N ASP A 17 -4.61 -17.90 -10.83
CA ASP A 17 -5.01 -18.22 -9.46
C ASP A 17 -5.72 -17.02 -8.84
N PRO A 18 -7.07 -17.09 -8.69
CA PRO A 18 -7.82 -15.98 -8.14
C PRO A 18 -7.40 -15.64 -6.70
N VAL A 19 -7.17 -14.37 -6.43
CA VAL A 19 -6.93 -13.88 -5.07
C VAL A 19 -8.24 -13.86 -4.31
N ARG A 20 -8.28 -14.58 -3.19
CA ARG A 20 -9.43 -14.64 -2.28
C ARG A 20 -9.18 -13.75 -1.06
N LEU A 21 -10.13 -12.88 -0.79
CA LEU A 21 -10.23 -12.05 0.41
C LEU A 21 -11.51 -12.42 1.16
N SER A 22 -11.64 -12.05 2.41
CA SER A 22 -12.87 -12.29 3.19
C SER A 22 -14.12 -11.67 2.53
N PHE A 23 -13.96 -10.60 1.75
CA PHE A 23 -15.05 -9.80 1.15
C PHE A 23 -15.10 -9.86 -0.39
N ALA A 24 -14.10 -10.42 -1.07
CA ALA A 24 -14.03 -10.43 -2.53
C ALA A 24 -13.15 -11.55 -3.08
N THR A 25 -13.38 -11.89 -4.35
CA THR A 25 -12.46 -12.73 -5.14
C THR A 25 -12.12 -11.99 -6.42
N SER A 26 -10.83 -11.90 -6.77
CA SER A 26 -10.38 -11.27 -8.01
C SER A 26 -9.61 -12.24 -8.88
N SER A 27 -10.01 -12.36 -10.15
CA SER A 27 -9.32 -13.12 -11.19
C SER A 27 -8.40 -12.27 -12.06
N GLU A 28 -8.20 -11.02 -11.69
CA GLU A 28 -7.33 -10.08 -12.40
C GLU A 28 -6.68 -9.10 -11.43
N ARG A 29 -5.55 -8.54 -11.84
CA ARG A 29 -4.89 -7.40 -11.18
C ARG A 29 -5.22 -6.13 -11.94
N ARG A 30 -5.38 -5.03 -11.20
CA ARG A 30 -5.66 -3.71 -11.77
C ARG A 30 -4.72 -2.69 -11.17
N ALA A 31 -4.28 -1.75 -11.99
CA ALA A 31 -3.55 -0.56 -11.56
C ALA A 31 -3.93 0.61 -12.47
N MET A 32 -3.76 1.82 -11.98
CA MET A 32 -3.89 3.01 -12.82
C MET A 32 -2.67 3.88 -12.63
N LEU A 33 -1.88 4.02 -13.69
CA LEU A 33 -0.75 4.93 -13.75
C LEU A 33 -1.24 6.36 -14.00
N VAL A 34 -0.61 7.30 -13.31
CA VAL A 34 -0.84 8.74 -13.44
C VAL A 34 0.41 9.38 -13.99
N HIS A 35 0.30 10.04 -15.13
CA HIS A 35 1.39 10.74 -15.79
C HIS A 35 1.15 12.24 -15.71
N ILE A 36 2.16 12.99 -15.29
CA ILE A 36 2.17 14.46 -15.31
C ILE A 36 3.24 14.94 -16.25
N SER A 37 2.86 15.70 -17.25
CA SER A 37 3.79 16.34 -18.20
C SER A 37 3.96 17.82 -17.90
N THR A 38 5.15 18.38 -18.21
CA THR A 38 5.47 19.78 -17.98
C THR A 38 5.98 20.48 -19.23
N ASP A 39 5.95 21.82 -19.21
CA ASP A 39 6.54 22.67 -20.26
C ASP A 39 8.07 22.57 -20.36
N ALA A 40 8.73 21.95 -19.38
CA ALA A 40 10.16 21.64 -19.39
C ALA A 40 10.49 20.28 -20.01
N GLY A 41 9.48 19.52 -20.49
CA GLY A 41 9.66 18.18 -21.05
C GLY A 41 9.97 17.09 -20.01
N ILE A 42 9.80 17.37 -18.73
CA ILE A 42 9.96 16.38 -17.65
C ILE A 42 8.60 15.78 -17.37
N GLU A 43 8.57 14.43 -17.24
CA GLU A 43 7.37 13.68 -16.90
C GLU A 43 7.53 12.97 -15.55
N GLY A 44 6.46 13.05 -14.74
CA GLY A 44 6.33 12.30 -13.49
C GLY A 44 5.37 11.15 -13.63
N LEU A 45 5.64 10.06 -12.90
CA LEU A 45 4.86 8.82 -12.90
C LEU A 45 4.39 8.50 -11.47
N GLY A 46 3.10 8.22 -11.32
CA GLY A 46 2.49 7.75 -10.09
C GLY A 46 1.49 6.63 -10.31
N GLU A 47 0.91 6.11 -9.26
CA GLU A 47 -0.08 5.05 -9.29
C GLU A 47 -1.20 5.30 -8.29
N THR A 48 -2.45 5.07 -8.67
CA THR A 48 -3.62 5.17 -7.80
C THR A 48 -4.34 3.84 -7.66
N TRP A 49 -4.97 3.61 -6.51
CA TRP A 49 -5.71 2.40 -6.18
C TRP A 49 -6.95 2.22 -7.07
N VAL A 50 -7.08 1.04 -7.70
CA VAL A 50 -8.24 0.65 -8.52
C VAL A 50 -8.57 -0.84 -8.44
N ASN A 51 -8.07 -1.55 -7.41
CA ASN A 51 -8.28 -3.00 -7.32
C ASN A 51 -9.75 -3.38 -7.10
N TYR A 52 -10.48 -2.60 -6.32
CA TYR A 52 -11.88 -2.85 -5.96
C TYR A 52 -12.68 -1.54 -5.96
N PRO A 53 -13.96 -1.54 -6.33
CA PRO A 53 -14.73 -2.61 -6.99
C PRO A 53 -14.33 -2.82 -8.45
N ALA A 54 -15.02 -3.71 -9.17
CA ALA A 54 -14.70 -4.02 -10.58
C ALA A 54 -14.75 -2.81 -11.52
N TRP A 55 -15.53 -1.78 -11.18
CA TRP A 55 -15.69 -0.50 -11.92
C TRP A 55 -14.82 0.65 -11.36
N ALA A 56 -13.84 0.35 -10.50
CA ALA A 56 -12.98 1.38 -9.90
C ALA A 56 -12.13 2.14 -10.93
N ILE A 57 -11.82 1.51 -12.06
CA ILE A 57 -11.08 2.15 -13.15
C ILE A 57 -11.88 3.31 -13.73
N GLU A 58 -13.14 3.09 -14.09
CA GLU A 58 -14.03 4.09 -14.71
C GLU A 58 -14.28 5.27 -13.77
N GLU A 59 -14.52 4.97 -12.50
CA GLU A 59 -14.69 5.98 -11.48
C GLU A 59 -13.43 6.81 -11.30
N ARG A 60 -12.26 6.15 -11.20
CA ARG A 60 -10.99 6.84 -10.99
C ARG A 60 -10.59 7.68 -12.18
N LEU A 61 -10.80 7.21 -13.42
CA LEU A 61 -10.61 8.01 -14.63
C LEU A 61 -11.47 9.27 -14.60
N ALA A 62 -12.76 9.15 -14.25
CA ALA A 62 -13.65 10.31 -14.14
C ALA A 62 -13.15 11.32 -13.09
N THR A 63 -12.77 10.85 -11.90
CA THR A 63 -12.25 11.71 -10.83
C THR A 63 -10.93 12.38 -11.21
N MET A 64 -10.01 11.65 -11.85
CA MET A 64 -8.73 12.21 -12.29
C MET A 64 -8.90 13.25 -13.39
N ILE A 65 -9.67 12.94 -14.44
CA ILE A 65 -9.77 13.80 -15.64
C ILE A 65 -10.71 14.99 -15.41
N HIS A 66 -11.85 14.79 -14.75
CA HIS A 66 -12.83 15.86 -14.56
C HIS A 66 -12.67 16.58 -13.21
N GLY A 67 -12.14 15.89 -12.20
CA GLY A 67 -11.94 16.48 -10.87
C GLY A 67 -10.55 17.08 -10.68
N ILE A 68 -9.48 16.29 -10.83
CA ILE A 68 -8.11 16.70 -10.46
C ILE A 68 -7.41 17.48 -11.57
N LYS A 69 -7.43 16.99 -12.81
CA LYS A 69 -6.72 17.63 -13.93
C LYS A 69 -7.01 19.13 -14.07
N PRO A 70 -8.25 19.64 -14.04
CA PRO A 70 -8.53 21.07 -14.14
C PRO A 70 -7.93 21.91 -12.99
N LEU A 71 -7.70 21.30 -11.82
CA LEU A 71 -7.16 21.99 -10.65
C LEU A 71 -5.64 22.11 -10.66
N VAL A 72 -4.95 21.27 -11.46
CA VAL A 72 -3.48 21.20 -11.44
C VAL A 72 -2.82 21.80 -12.70
N LEU A 73 -3.53 21.89 -13.82
CA LEU A 73 -3.00 22.47 -15.04
C LEU A 73 -2.50 23.91 -14.81
N GLY A 74 -1.31 24.23 -15.35
CA GLY A 74 -0.65 25.52 -15.25
C GLY A 74 0.02 25.82 -13.89
N ARG A 75 -0.11 24.94 -12.89
CA ARG A 75 0.60 25.06 -11.59
C ARG A 75 2.05 24.64 -11.71
N ASP A 76 2.86 25.10 -10.77
CA ASP A 76 4.23 24.62 -10.61
C ASP A 76 4.21 23.25 -9.90
N PRO A 77 4.67 22.15 -10.56
CA PRO A 77 4.66 20.82 -9.97
C PRO A 77 5.61 20.65 -8.77
N LEU A 78 6.54 21.59 -8.55
CA LEU A 78 7.46 21.55 -7.41
C LEU A 78 6.79 22.00 -6.11
N GLU A 79 5.63 22.68 -6.19
CA GLU A 79 4.85 23.12 -5.03
C GLU A 79 3.85 22.03 -4.58
N ILE A 80 4.35 20.83 -4.25
CA ILE A 80 3.53 19.64 -3.94
C ILE A 80 2.51 19.92 -2.84
N GLU A 81 2.93 20.50 -1.71
CA GLU A 81 2.04 20.83 -0.59
C GLU A 81 0.91 21.79 -0.99
N ALA A 82 1.24 22.83 -1.78
CA ALA A 82 0.25 23.79 -2.25
C ALA A 82 -0.77 23.14 -3.22
N ILE A 83 -0.31 22.25 -4.10
CA ILE A 83 -1.18 21.47 -5.00
C ILE A 83 -2.10 20.55 -4.20
N GLN A 84 -1.57 19.76 -3.27
CA GLN A 84 -2.31 18.86 -2.41
C GLN A 84 -3.41 19.60 -1.63
N THR A 85 -3.02 20.68 -0.96
CA THR A 85 -3.95 21.52 -0.18
C THR A 85 -5.05 22.07 -1.08
N HIS A 86 -4.70 22.54 -2.29
CA HIS A 86 -5.68 23.08 -3.22
C HIS A 86 -6.68 22.03 -3.68
N VAL A 87 -6.21 20.84 -4.06
CA VAL A 87 -7.07 19.73 -4.51
C VAL A 87 -8.00 19.28 -3.39
N LEU A 88 -7.47 19.06 -2.17
CA LEU A 88 -8.30 18.68 -1.02
C LEU A 88 -9.34 19.75 -0.70
N LYS A 89 -8.96 21.04 -0.65
CA LYS A 89 -9.90 22.14 -0.39
C LYS A 89 -11.00 22.21 -1.45
N SER A 90 -10.69 21.91 -2.71
CA SER A 90 -11.66 21.99 -3.80
C SER A 90 -12.61 20.80 -3.85
N LEU A 91 -12.13 19.57 -3.53
CA LEU A 91 -12.89 18.35 -3.77
C LEU A 91 -13.43 17.68 -2.51
N LEU A 92 -12.80 17.84 -1.34
CA LEU A 92 -13.13 17.04 -0.16
C LEU A 92 -14.57 17.31 0.36
N THR A 93 -15.03 18.57 0.32
CA THR A 93 -16.41 18.91 0.72
C THR A 93 -17.42 18.30 -0.26
N GLN A 94 -17.14 18.35 -1.56
CA GLN A 94 -17.96 17.68 -2.58
C GLN A 94 -17.94 16.17 -2.38
N GLY A 95 -16.77 15.58 -2.10
CA GLY A 95 -16.62 14.16 -1.80
C GLY A 95 -17.47 13.69 -0.61
N ARG A 96 -17.61 14.53 0.43
CA ARG A 96 -18.50 14.25 1.56
C ARG A 96 -19.98 14.24 1.16
N GLN A 97 -20.39 15.17 0.30
CA GLN A 97 -21.76 15.22 -0.23
C GLN A 97 -22.08 14.02 -1.14
N TRP A 98 -21.10 13.52 -1.83
CA TRP A 98 -21.18 12.39 -2.77
C TRP A 98 -20.92 11.03 -2.10
N GLY A 99 -20.42 10.99 -0.85
CA GLY A 99 -20.01 9.75 -0.19
C GLY A 99 -18.69 9.16 -0.72
N ALA A 100 -17.84 9.98 -1.36
CA ALA A 100 -16.65 9.55 -2.09
C ALA A 100 -15.33 10.09 -1.51
N VAL A 101 -15.24 10.27 -0.20
CA VAL A 101 -14.06 10.83 0.47
C VAL A 101 -12.81 9.99 0.19
N GLY A 102 -12.90 8.66 0.34
CA GLY A 102 -11.79 7.74 0.06
C GLY A 102 -11.29 7.82 -1.38
N ILE A 103 -12.22 7.94 -2.33
CA ILE A 103 -11.91 8.07 -3.76
C ILE A 103 -11.03 9.30 -4.04
N ILE A 104 -11.31 10.42 -3.37
CA ILE A 104 -10.51 11.66 -3.52
C ILE A 104 -9.09 11.46 -2.99
N TYR A 105 -8.93 10.83 -1.81
CA TYR A 105 -7.59 10.52 -1.28
C TYR A 105 -6.83 9.55 -2.19
N GLN A 106 -7.50 8.53 -2.73
CA GLN A 106 -6.90 7.59 -3.65
C GLN A 106 -6.47 8.26 -4.98
N ALA A 107 -7.30 9.13 -5.54
CA ALA A 107 -6.95 9.89 -6.74
C ALA A 107 -5.78 10.85 -6.48
N LEU A 108 -5.79 11.53 -5.32
CA LEU A 108 -4.72 12.40 -4.89
C LEU A 108 -3.39 11.65 -4.71
N ALA A 109 -3.44 10.38 -4.31
CA ALA A 109 -2.26 9.54 -4.13
C ALA A 109 -1.46 9.36 -5.44
N GLY A 110 -2.16 9.07 -6.53
CA GLY A 110 -1.52 8.94 -7.85
C GLY A 110 -0.88 10.25 -8.33
N LEU A 111 -1.56 11.38 -8.11
CA LEU A 111 -1.01 12.71 -8.37
C LEU A 111 0.25 12.96 -7.52
N ASP A 112 0.21 12.67 -6.23
CA ASP A 112 1.30 12.90 -5.30
C ASP A 112 2.57 12.14 -5.67
N MET A 113 2.44 10.84 -5.95
CA MET A 113 3.58 10.03 -6.38
C MET A 113 4.18 10.55 -7.69
N ALA A 114 3.33 10.96 -8.65
CA ALA A 114 3.81 11.55 -9.91
C ALA A 114 4.54 12.88 -9.70
N LEU A 115 4.09 13.71 -8.76
CA LEU A 115 4.77 14.98 -8.42
C LEU A 115 6.12 14.73 -7.73
N HIS A 116 6.21 13.74 -6.83
CA HIS A 116 7.47 13.36 -6.20
C HIS A 116 8.48 12.79 -7.20
N ASP A 117 8.03 11.92 -8.09
CA ASP A 117 8.86 11.40 -9.18
C ASP A 117 9.39 12.52 -10.08
N LEU A 118 8.51 13.45 -10.45
CA LEU A 118 8.87 14.62 -11.25
C LEU A 118 9.88 15.52 -10.52
N LEU A 119 9.67 15.81 -9.23
CA LEU A 119 10.58 16.59 -8.42
C LEU A 119 11.97 15.95 -8.37
N GLY A 120 12.01 14.63 -8.17
CA GLY A 120 13.26 13.86 -8.17
C GLY A 120 13.99 13.94 -9.52
N LYS A 121 13.28 13.77 -10.63
CA LYS A 121 13.83 13.90 -11.98
C LYS A 121 14.32 15.31 -12.27
N ALA A 122 13.59 16.34 -11.85
CA ALA A 122 13.96 17.74 -12.05
C ALA A 122 15.21 18.14 -11.23
N SER A 123 15.41 17.56 -10.05
CA SER A 123 16.56 17.82 -9.18
C SER A 123 17.73 16.85 -9.37
N GLY A 124 17.54 15.79 -10.17
CA GLY A 124 18.55 14.73 -10.39
C GLY A 124 18.77 13.84 -9.17
N GLN A 125 17.80 13.73 -8.26
CA GLN A 125 17.90 12.97 -7.01
C GLN A 125 16.81 11.91 -6.88
N PRO A 126 17.10 10.74 -6.24
CA PRO A 126 16.07 9.78 -5.85
C PRO A 126 15.07 10.40 -4.85
N VAL A 127 13.81 9.96 -4.91
CA VAL A 127 12.77 10.45 -3.97
C VAL A 127 13.16 10.23 -2.51
N ALA A 128 13.80 9.11 -2.18
CA ALA A 128 14.27 8.85 -0.81
C ALA A 128 15.20 9.95 -0.29
N GLU A 129 16.15 10.42 -1.11
CA GLU A 129 17.10 11.48 -0.74
C GLU A 129 16.42 12.85 -0.61
N LEU A 130 15.49 13.18 -1.51
CA LEU A 130 14.65 14.37 -1.38
C LEU A 130 13.88 14.43 -0.06
N LEU A 131 13.50 13.28 0.44
CA LEU A 131 12.81 13.13 1.71
C LEU A 131 13.78 13.08 2.92
N GLY A 132 15.10 13.12 2.68
CA GLY A 132 16.15 13.12 3.72
C GLY A 132 16.57 11.71 4.18
N GLY A 133 16.28 10.70 3.41
CA GLY A 133 16.73 9.32 3.58
C GLY A 133 17.97 9.00 2.76
N SER A 134 18.23 7.70 2.53
CA SER A 134 19.34 7.20 1.70
C SER A 134 18.86 6.22 0.66
N ALA A 135 19.30 6.38 -0.59
CA ALA A 135 19.02 5.42 -1.67
C ALA A 135 19.66 4.05 -1.44
N ASP A 136 20.73 3.97 -0.63
CA ASP A 136 21.41 2.70 -0.28
C ASP A 136 20.66 1.88 0.79
N THR A 137 19.51 2.36 1.28
CA THR A 137 18.75 1.66 2.31
C THR A 137 18.27 0.30 1.81
N ARG A 138 18.57 -0.76 2.56
CA ARG A 138 17.94 -2.07 2.38
C ARG A 138 16.61 -2.06 3.12
N VAL A 139 15.53 -2.16 2.39
CA VAL A 139 14.16 -2.08 2.92
C VAL A 139 13.68 -3.49 3.29
N PRO A 140 13.38 -3.76 4.58
CA PRO A 140 12.85 -5.06 4.98
C PRO A 140 11.44 -5.24 4.43
N VAL A 141 11.16 -6.44 3.91
CA VAL A 141 9.86 -6.75 3.30
C VAL A 141 9.28 -8.06 3.82
N TYR A 142 7.96 -8.22 3.69
CA TYR A 142 7.30 -9.48 3.96
C TYR A 142 6.45 -9.95 2.76
N ALA A 143 6.35 -11.28 2.62
CA ALA A 143 5.43 -11.90 1.65
C ALA A 143 3.99 -11.77 2.13
N SER A 144 3.12 -11.24 1.29
CA SER A 144 1.67 -11.16 1.50
C SER A 144 0.91 -11.96 0.44
N GLY A 145 -0.37 -12.20 0.71
CA GLY A 145 -1.24 -12.95 -0.18
C GLY A 145 -1.29 -14.46 0.11
N LEU A 146 -0.56 -14.94 1.13
CA LEU A 146 -0.68 -16.30 1.61
C LEU A 146 -2.08 -16.51 2.20
N HIS A 147 -2.62 -17.71 2.05
CA HIS A 147 -3.91 -18.11 2.61
C HIS A 147 -3.78 -19.41 3.41
N THR A 148 -4.78 -19.74 4.19
CA THR A 148 -4.76 -20.90 5.09
C THR A 148 -4.71 -22.26 4.39
N GLY A 149 -4.98 -22.30 3.09
CA GLY A 149 -4.83 -23.50 2.24
C GLY A 149 -3.47 -23.67 1.57
N ILE A 150 -2.49 -22.79 1.88
CA ILE A 150 -1.14 -22.88 1.31
C ILE A 150 -0.45 -24.18 1.70
N THR A 151 0.40 -24.70 0.83
CA THR A 151 1.20 -25.92 1.05
C THR A 151 2.61 -25.59 1.53
N GLU A 152 3.27 -26.56 2.17
CA GLU A 152 4.67 -26.44 2.56
C GLU A 152 5.60 -26.16 1.38
N ALA A 153 5.31 -26.78 0.22
CA ALA A 153 6.11 -26.55 -1.00
C ALA A 153 6.02 -25.10 -1.49
N GLU A 154 4.85 -24.46 -1.40
CA GLU A 154 4.66 -23.05 -1.76
C GLU A 154 5.37 -22.13 -0.76
N VAL A 155 5.33 -22.43 0.53
CA VAL A 155 6.09 -21.68 1.55
C VAL A 155 7.60 -21.80 1.28
N ASN A 156 8.10 -22.99 0.99
CA ASN A 156 9.52 -23.21 0.65
C ASN A 156 9.92 -22.46 -0.63
N ALA A 157 9.08 -22.45 -1.65
CA ALA A 157 9.33 -21.67 -2.87
C ALA A 157 9.44 -20.16 -2.58
N MET A 158 8.66 -19.62 -1.62
CA MET A 158 8.78 -18.22 -1.20
C MET A 158 10.09 -17.97 -0.41
N LEU A 159 10.51 -18.90 0.45
CA LEU A 159 11.81 -18.85 1.12
C LEU A 159 12.97 -18.86 0.15
N GLU A 160 12.89 -19.71 -0.92
CA GLU A 160 13.88 -19.77 -2.00
C GLU A 160 13.92 -18.47 -2.83
N ARG A 161 12.76 -17.82 -3.04
CA ARG A 161 12.69 -16.49 -3.64
C ARG A 161 13.35 -15.39 -2.79
N GLY A 162 13.66 -15.66 -1.53
CA GLY A 162 14.36 -14.73 -0.64
C GLY A 162 13.47 -14.07 0.43
N PHE A 163 12.19 -14.42 0.56
CA PHE A 163 11.36 -13.91 1.65
C PHE A 163 11.79 -14.48 3.00
N ARG A 164 11.67 -13.65 4.06
CA ARG A 164 12.04 -14.03 5.44
C ARG A 164 10.99 -13.62 6.48
N ALA A 165 9.87 -13.05 6.05
CA ALA A 165 8.71 -12.70 6.87
C ALA A 165 7.43 -12.93 6.06
N PHE A 166 6.34 -13.31 6.71
CA PHE A 166 5.14 -13.80 6.04
C PHE A 166 3.86 -13.29 6.70
N LYS A 167 2.88 -12.88 5.87
CA LYS A 167 1.52 -12.54 6.31
C LYS A 167 0.51 -13.51 5.69
N VAL A 168 -0.31 -14.13 6.54
CA VAL A 168 -1.34 -15.09 6.15
C VAL A 168 -2.72 -14.47 6.31
N ARG A 169 -3.55 -14.59 5.28
CA ARG A 169 -4.96 -14.20 5.35
C ARG A 169 -5.75 -15.20 6.15
N VAL A 170 -6.55 -14.68 7.07
CA VAL A 170 -7.47 -15.39 7.95
C VAL A 170 -8.86 -14.76 7.86
N GLY A 171 -9.82 -15.19 8.69
CA GLY A 171 -11.17 -14.62 8.70
C GLY A 171 -12.16 -15.39 7.84
N PHE A 172 -11.83 -16.63 7.47
CA PHE A 172 -12.73 -17.53 6.73
C PHE A 172 -13.48 -18.49 7.67
N ASP A 173 -12.76 -19.24 8.49
CA ASP A 173 -13.27 -20.12 9.53
C ASP A 173 -12.25 -20.15 10.67
N LEU A 174 -12.66 -19.75 11.88
CA LEU A 174 -11.76 -19.48 12.97
C LEU A 174 -10.88 -20.68 13.38
N GLU A 175 -11.50 -21.86 13.50
CA GLU A 175 -10.78 -23.07 13.94
C GLU A 175 -9.89 -23.60 12.81
N CYS A 176 -10.37 -23.61 11.57
CA CYS A 176 -9.57 -23.98 10.40
C CYS A 176 -8.40 -23.02 10.19
N ASP A 177 -8.61 -21.72 10.41
CA ASP A 177 -7.55 -20.69 10.30
C ASP A 177 -6.46 -20.93 11.36
N LEU A 178 -6.83 -21.22 12.62
CA LEU A 178 -5.90 -21.52 13.69
C LEU A 178 -5.08 -22.79 13.44
N GLU A 179 -5.73 -23.88 13.00
CA GLU A 179 -5.05 -25.13 12.65
C GLU A 179 -4.06 -24.92 11.48
N ALA A 180 -4.46 -24.14 10.47
CA ALA A 180 -3.59 -23.82 9.34
C ALA A 180 -2.36 -22.99 9.79
N LEU A 181 -2.56 -22.01 10.65
CA LEU A 181 -1.47 -21.18 11.20
C LEU A 181 -0.49 -22.01 12.02
N GLN A 182 -0.94 -23.02 12.80
CA GLN A 182 -0.06 -23.95 13.52
C GLN A 182 0.81 -24.74 12.53
N ARG A 183 0.23 -25.25 11.42
CA ARG A 183 1.00 -25.94 10.38
C ARG A 183 2.02 -25.00 9.72
N ILE A 184 1.60 -23.80 9.32
CA ILE A 184 2.48 -22.81 8.68
C ILE A 184 3.61 -22.41 9.64
N ARG A 185 3.32 -22.18 10.91
CA ARG A 185 4.35 -21.90 11.93
C ARG A 185 5.36 -23.04 12.05
N SER A 186 4.91 -24.30 11.99
CA SER A 186 5.80 -25.46 12.06
C SER A 186 6.75 -25.54 10.84
N TRP A 187 6.32 -25.12 9.65
CA TRP A 187 7.15 -25.07 8.44
C TRP A 187 8.15 -23.91 8.46
N LEU A 188 7.72 -22.75 8.95
CA LEU A 188 8.55 -21.54 9.00
C LEU A 188 9.57 -21.55 10.13
N GLY A 189 9.34 -22.33 11.20
CA GLY A 189 10.13 -22.26 12.44
C GLY A 189 9.73 -21.10 13.35
N ALA A 190 10.22 -21.12 14.60
CA ALA A 190 9.80 -20.16 15.63
C ALA A 190 10.28 -18.73 15.37
N ASP A 191 11.47 -18.56 14.79
CA ASP A 191 12.14 -17.26 14.64
C ASP A 191 11.66 -16.45 13.42
N THR A 192 10.92 -17.06 12.50
CA THR A 192 10.44 -16.38 11.31
C THR A 192 9.25 -15.45 11.65
N PRO A 193 9.32 -14.15 11.35
CA PRO A 193 8.19 -13.23 11.55
C PRO A 193 6.95 -13.71 10.81
N LEU A 194 5.87 -13.93 11.56
CA LEU A 194 4.58 -14.33 11.03
C LEU A 194 3.52 -13.33 11.48
N MET A 195 2.73 -12.87 10.53
CA MET A 195 1.62 -11.95 10.71
C MET A 195 0.33 -12.57 10.17
N VAL A 196 -0.79 -12.07 10.62
CA VAL A 196 -2.10 -12.44 10.07
C VAL A 196 -2.90 -11.21 9.70
N ASP A 197 -3.77 -11.36 8.69
CA ASP A 197 -4.68 -10.33 8.23
C ASP A 197 -6.10 -10.89 8.12
N ALA A 198 -7.00 -10.38 8.92
CA ALA A 198 -8.40 -10.78 8.94
C ALA A 198 -9.27 -9.98 7.95
N ASN A 199 -8.73 -8.94 7.33
CA ASN A 199 -9.46 -8.08 6.39
C ASN A 199 -10.88 -7.72 6.90
N GLN A 200 -10.98 -7.27 8.16
CA GLN A 200 -12.21 -6.81 8.81
C GLN A 200 -13.30 -7.88 8.97
N ALA A 201 -12.94 -9.17 8.95
CA ALA A 201 -13.93 -10.25 8.89
C ALA A 201 -14.63 -10.55 10.23
N TRP A 202 -14.02 -10.22 11.38
CA TRP A 202 -14.49 -10.69 12.65
C TRP A 202 -15.41 -9.72 13.40
N THR A 203 -16.35 -10.30 14.13
CA THR A 203 -17.00 -9.62 15.26
C THR A 203 -16.00 -9.50 16.41
N PHE A 204 -16.27 -8.59 17.36
CA PHE A 204 -15.42 -8.43 18.54
C PHE A 204 -15.20 -9.75 19.31
N VAL A 205 -16.26 -10.57 19.49
CA VAL A 205 -16.17 -11.86 20.18
C VAL A 205 -15.27 -12.86 19.43
N GLN A 206 -15.38 -12.91 18.11
CA GLN A 206 -14.50 -13.75 17.29
C GLN A 206 -13.03 -13.29 17.36
N ALA A 207 -12.80 -11.99 17.28
CA ALA A 207 -11.46 -11.42 17.42
C ALA A 207 -10.84 -11.74 18.80
N GLN A 208 -11.61 -11.62 19.89
CA GLN A 208 -11.17 -12.02 21.24
C GLN A 208 -10.78 -13.51 21.30
N HIS A 209 -11.62 -14.37 20.72
CA HIS A 209 -11.34 -15.81 20.68
C HIS A 209 -10.06 -16.08 19.90
N PHE A 210 -9.90 -15.50 18.70
CA PHE A 210 -8.70 -15.68 17.90
C PHE A 210 -7.44 -15.22 18.65
N VAL A 211 -7.44 -14.03 19.26
CA VAL A 211 -6.30 -13.53 20.04
C VAL A 211 -5.91 -14.49 21.15
N ALA A 212 -6.90 -15.00 21.91
CA ALA A 212 -6.63 -15.94 22.99
C ALA A 212 -6.06 -17.27 22.49
N ALA A 213 -6.64 -17.82 21.40
CA ALA A 213 -6.24 -19.11 20.83
C ALA A 213 -4.90 -19.05 20.08
N SER A 214 -4.54 -17.89 19.52
CA SER A 214 -3.30 -17.70 18.76
C SER A 214 -2.10 -17.29 19.61
N ALA A 215 -2.23 -17.14 20.93
CA ALA A 215 -1.16 -16.64 21.82
C ALA A 215 0.16 -17.44 21.72
N GLY A 216 0.10 -18.75 21.42
CA GLY A 216 1.27 -19.60 21.24
C GLY A 216 1.94 -19.52 19.87
N LEU A 217 1.40 -18.73 18.93
CA LEU A 217 1.92 -18.62 17.56
C LEU A 217 2.98 -17.53 17.38
N ASP A 218 3.24 -16.72 18.40
CA ASP A 218 4.18 -15.57 18.35
C ASP A 218 3.97 -14.69 17.12
N LEU A 219 2.73 -14.21 16.96
CA LEU A 219 2.37 -13.34 15.85
C LEU A 219 2.93 -11.92 16.04
N GLN A 220 3.59 -11.39 15.02
CA GLN A 220 4.14 -10.02 15.04
C GLN A 220 3.03 -8.96 15.13
N TRP A 221 1.88 -9.23 14.48
CA TRP A 221 0.64 -8.47 14.61
C TRP A 221 -0.56 -9.25 14.05
N ILE A 222 -1.74 -8.79 14.46
CA ILE A 222 -3.02 -9.15 13.89
C ILE A 222 -3.55 -7.91 13.16
N GLU A 223 -3.68 -7.99 11.83
CA GLU A 223 -4.11 -6.91 10.95
C GLU A 223 -5.62 -6.91 10.77
N GLU A 224 -6.22 -5.72 10.86
CA GLU A 224 -7.65 -5.47 10.67
C GLU A 224 -8.59 -6.57 11.23
N PRO A 225 -8.48 -6.92 12.53
CA PRO A 225 -9.36 -7.95 13.11
C PRO A 225 -10.84 -7.54 13.08
N LEU A 226 -11.14 -6.24 13.17
CA LEU A 226 -12.47 -5.64 13.20
C LEU A 226 -12.64 -4.68 12.04
N HIS A 227 -13.88 -4.23 11.81
CA HIS A 227 -14.17 -3.20 10.82
C HIS A 227 -13.31 -1.96 11.03
N ALA A 228 -12.79 -1.36 9.95
CA ALA A 228 -11.85 -0.24 10.00
C ALA A 228 -12.36 0.98 10.79
N ASP A 229 -13.68 1.19 10.84
CA ASP A 229 -14.31 2.28 11.58
C ASP A 229 -14.52 1.97 13.08
N ASP A 230 -14.30 0.72 13.53
CA ASP A 230 -14.50 0.32 14.93
C ASP A 230 -13.21 0.55 15.78
N LEU A 231 -12.81 1.82 15.90
CA LEU A 231 -11.63 2.20 16.69
C LEU A 231 -11.79 1.83 18.17
N ASN A 232 -13.03 1.89 18.70
CA ASN A 232 -13.31 1.51 20.08
C ASN A 232 -13.10 0.02 20.31
N GLY A 233 -13.57 -0.82 19.38
CA GLY A 233 -13.35 -2.26 19.41
C GLY A 233 -11.86 -2.63 19.31
N LEU A 234 -11.10 -2.00 18.39
CA LEU A 234 -9.65 -2.19 18.28
C LEU A 234 -8.94 -1.83 19.59
N THR A 235 -9.27 -0.68 20.18
CA THR A 235 -8.73 -0.23 21.48
C THR A 235 -9.03 -1.24 22.59
N ALA A 236 -10.28 -1.70 22.69
CA ALA A 236 -10.71 -2.66 23.69
C ALA A 236 -10.01 -4.03 23.51
N LEU A 237 -9.90 -4.52 22.27
CA LEU A 237 -9.23 -5.78 21.94
C LEU A 237 -7.75 -5.77 22.39
N LYS A 238 -7.03 -4.70 22.06
CA LYS A 238 -5.66 -4.48 22.45
C LYS A 238 -5.47 -4.45 23.97
N HIS A 239 -6.27 -3.69 24.69
CA HIS A 239 -6.15 -3.55 26.15
C HIS A 239 -6.53 -4.82 26.91
N THR A 240 -7.52 -5.56 26.44
CA THR A 240 -8.04 -6.74 27.16
C THR A 240 -7.13 -7.97 26.99
N HIS A 241 -6.50 -8.11 25.84
CA HIS A 241 -5.78 -9.33 25.47
C HIS A 241 -4.29 -9.14 25.21
N GLY A 242 -3.79 -7.90 25.20
CA GLY A 242 -2.36 -7.61 24.95
C GLY A 242 -1.90 -7.96 23.54
N ALA A 243 -2.84 -8.07 22.57
CA ALA A 243 -2.50 -8.35 21.20
C ALA A 243 -1.83 -7.14 20.53
N THR A 244 -0.82 -7.39 19.69
CA THR A 244 -0.27 -6.37 18.79
C THR A 244 -1.22 -6.19 17.63
N ILE A 245 -1.89 -5.05 17.56
CA ILE A 245 -2.88 -4.74 16.52
C ILE A 245 -2.25 -3.86 15.45
N ALA A 246 -2.48 -4.23 14.18
CA ALA A 246 -2.12 -3.44 13.02
C ALA A 246 -3.38 -3.04 12.24
N ALA A 247 -3.43 -1.80 11.76
CA ALA A 247 -4.45 -1.32 10.84
C ALA A 247 -4.05 0.01 10.20
N GLY A 248 -4.76 0.40 9.15
CA GLY A 248 -4.55 1.71 8.51
C GLY A 248 -4.74 1.73 7.01
N GLU A 249 -4.69 0.59 6.32
CA GLU A 249 -4.85 0.54 4.88
C GLU A 249 -6.18 1.11 4.37
N ASN A 250 -7.21 1.08 5.22
CA ASN A 250 -8.55 1.57 4.91
C ASN A 250 -8.90 2.90 5.58
N TRP A 251 -7.92 3.59 6.21
CA TRP A 251 -8.13 4.90 6.81
C TRP A 251 -7.70 6.04 5.90
N TYR A 252 -8.37 7.19 6.07
CA TYR A 252 -8.12 8.41 5.31
C TYR A 252 -8.05 9.63 6.23
N GLY A 253 -7.02 10.44 6.05
CA GLY A 253 -6.88 11.74 6.71
C GLY A 253 -7.04 11.67 8.24
N PRO A 254 -8.12 12.27 8.82
CA PRO A 254 -8.28 12.38 10.28
C PRO A 254 -8.42 11.07 11.03
N GLN A 255 -8.80 9.96 10.37
CA GLN A 255 -8.94 8.66 11.03
C GLN A 255 -7.62 8.17 11.63
N PHE A 256 -6.50 8.42 10.98
CA PHE A 256 -5.18 8.10 11.54
C PHE A 256 -4.90 8.85 12.85
N ALA A 257 -5.22 10.15 12.88
CA ALA A 257 -5.02 10.95 14.09
C ALA A 257 -5.91 10.45 15.24
N GLN A 258 -7.15 10.08 14.94
CA GLN A 258 -8.09 9.52 15.93
C GLN A 258 -7.59 8.16 16.44
N ALA A 259 -7.20 7.25 15.56
CA ALA A 259 -6.68 5.93 15.92
C ALA A 259 -5.43 6.01 16.82
N LEU A 260 -4.52 6.95 16.51
CA LEU A 260 -3.34 7.22 17.33
C LEU A 260 -3.72 7.82 18.69
N HIS A 261 -4.66 8.78 18.73
CA HIS A 261 -5.16 9.39 19.96
C HIS A 261 -5.80 8.35 20.88
N ASP A 262 -6.63 7.47 20.34
CA ASP A 262 -7.36 6.43 21.07
C ASP A 262 -6.48 5.22 21.40
N ASN A 263 -5.22 5.22 20.97
CA ASN A 263 -4.30 4.10 21.12
C ASN A 263 -4.84 2.77 20.53
N ALA A 264 -5.56 2.87 19.40
CA ALA A 264 -6.26 1.74 18.79
C ALA A 264 -5.32 0.70 18.15
N VAL A 265 -4.09 1.08 17.79
CA VAL A 265 -3.12 0.21 17.10
C VAL A 265 -1.71 0.35 17.67
N ASP A 266 -0.88 -0.64 17.40
CA ASP A 266 0.57 -0.67 17.68
C ASP A 266 1.38 -0.47 16.41
N VAL A 267 0.87 -0.98 15.29
CA VAL A 267 1.47 -0.88 13.96
C VAL A 267 0.51 -0.11 13.05
N VAL A 268 0.94 1.07 12.61
CA VAL A 268 0.14 1.87 11.65
C VAL A 268 0.50 1.46 10.24
N GLN A 269 -0.50 1.19 9.39
CA GLN A 269 -0.29 0.65 8.05
C GLN A 269 -0.87 1.58 6.95
N PRO A 270 -0.28 2.75 6.70
CA PRO A 270 -0.74 3.59 5.60
C PRO A 270 -0.44 2.92 4.26
N ASP A 271 -1.40 3.01 3.34
CA ASP A 271 -1.24 2.63 1.95
C ASP A 271 -1.07 3.90 1.10
N LEU A 272 0.06 4.01 0.40
CA LEU A 272 0.36 5.21 -0.37
C LEU A 272 -0.64 5.45 -1.50
N ALA A 273 -1.16 4.40 -2.13
CA ALA A 273 -2.15 4.53 -3.21
C ALA A 273 -3.57 4.85 -2.69
N LYS A 274 -3.80 4.70 -1.38
CA LYS A 274 -5.10 4.96 -0.76
C LYS A 274 -5.13 6.25 0.07
N ASN A 275 -4.05 6.60 0.78
CA ASN A 275 -4.03 7.70 1.76
C ASN A 275 -3.43 9.01 1.21
N GLY A 276 -3.57 9.30 -0.08
CA GLY A 276 -3.10 10.58 -0.64
C GLY A 276 -1.59 10.66 -0.85
N GLY A 277 -0.91 9.53 -0.99
CA GLY A 277 0.50 9.45 -1.38
C GLY A 277 1.50 9.64 -0.25
N ILE A 278 2.72 9.96 -0.65
CA ILE A 278 3.88 10.18 0.23
C ILE A 278 3.63 11.37 1.16
N HIS A 279 3.13 12.48 0.63
CA HIS A 279 2.94 13.73 1.36
C HIS A 279 2.02 13.58 2.56
N LEU A 280 0.90 12.84 2.44
CA LEU A 280 -0.03 12.64 3.54
C LEU A 280 0.33 11.45 4.44
N SER A 281 1.02 10.44 3.94
CA SER A 281 1.39 9.26 4.73
C SER A 281 2.58 9.54 5.65
N ARG A 282 3.55 10.35 5.22
CA ARG A 282 4.74 10.66 6.02
C ARG A 282 4.45 11.31 7.38
N PRO A 283 3.58 12.31 7.51
CA PRO A 283 3.19 12.87 8.82
C PRO A 283 2.52 11.85 9.73
N VAL A 284 1.72 10.93 9.19
CA VAL A 284 1.09 9.83 9.94
C VAL A 284 2.16 8.92 10.55
N ILE A 285 3.14 8.50 9.74
CA ILE A 285 4.27 7.68 10.18
C ILE A 285 5.03 8.37 11.31
N ARG A 286 5.38 9.64 11.13
CA ARG A 286 6.10 10.42 12.14
C ARG A 286 5.33 10.59 13.43
N ALA A 287 4.01 10.80 13.35
CA ALA A 287 3.15 10.88 14.52
C ALA A 287 3.07 9.55 15.28
N ALA A 288 3.00 8.42 14.58
CA ALA A 288 3.06 7.08 15.19
C ALA A 288 4.40 6.84 15.90
N LEU A 289 5.51 7.11 15.23
CA LEU A 289 6.86 6.96 15.80
C LEU A 289 7.10 7.86 17.02
N ALA A 290 6.55 9.08 17.02
CA ALA A 290 6.64 10.02 18.14
C ALA A 290 5.88 9.52 19.38
N GLN A 291 4.87 8.65 19.21
CA GLN A 291 4.11 8.01 20.29
C GLN A 291 4.69 6.64 20.68
N GLY A 292 5.89 6.27 20.23
CA GLY A 292 6.51 4.97 20.51
C GLY A 292 5.88 3.79 19.79
N LYS A 293 5.00 4.06 18.80
CA LYS A 293 4.43 3.03 17.92
C LYS A 293 5.37 2.78 16.75
N THR A 294 5.07 1.75 15.96
CA THR A 294 5.78 1.47 14.72
C THR A 294 4.85 1.55 13.51
N TYR A 295 5.39 1.31 12.32
CA TYR A 295 4.60 1.22 11.10
C TYR A 295 5.11 0.11 10.19
N ALA A 296 4.23 -0.35 9.31
CA ALA A 296 4.54 -1.14 8.13
C ALA A 296 3.73 -0.56 6.97
N LEU A 297 4.31 -0.47 5.77
CA LEU A 297 3.56 0.05 4.63
C LEU A 297 2.74 -1.07 4.00
N HIS A 298 1.41 -0.90 3.95
CA HIS A 298 0.53 -1.74 3.15
C HIS A 298 0.81 -1.48 1.68
N CYS A 299 0.96 -2.53 0.88
CA CYS A 299 1.27 -2.42 -0.54
C CYS A 299 0.74 -3.62 -1.34
N PHE A 300 -0.50 -3.53 -1.81
CA PHE A 300 -1.15 -4.58 -2.58
C PHE A 300 -1.65 -4.05 -3.93
N SER A 301 -0.72 -3.48 -4.72
CA SER A 301 -0.99 -2.80 -6.00
C SER A 301 0.10 -3.13 -7.03
N GLY A 302 0.44 -2.19 -7.93
CA GLY A 302 1.46 -2.35 -8.96
C GLY A 302 2.86 -1.89 -8.54
N ALA A 303 3.78 -1.95 -9.49
CA ALA A 303 5.20 -1.71 -9.27
C ALA A 303 5.54 -0.25 -8.93
N VAL A 304 4.78 0.71 -9.44
CA VAL A 304 5.05 2.15 -9.22
C VAL A 304 4.75 2.53 -7.76
N MET A 305 3.57 2.12 -7.26
CA MET A 305 3.20 2.31 -5.85
C MET A 305 4.16 1.59 -4.92
N HIS A 306 4.54 0.35 -5.27
CA HIS A 306 5.49 -0.42 -4.47
C HIS A 306 6.84 0.29 -4.37
N THR A 307 7.38 0.79 -5.50
CA THR A 307 8.61 1.57 -5.53
C THR A 307 8.51 2.85 -4.69
N ALA A 308 7.41 3.58 -4.79
CA ALA A 308 7.19 4.78 -3.96
C ALA A 308 7.20 4.43 -2.45
N SER A 309 6.65 3.27 -2.09
CA SER A 309 6.68 2.76 -0.70
C SER A 309 8.09 2.44 -0.22
N LEU A 310 8.95 1.85 -1.07
CA LEU A 310 10.36 1.63 -0.75
C LEU A 310 11.08 2.97 -0.49
N HIS A 311 10.86 3.99 -1.33
CA HIS A 311 11.45 5.33 -1.14
C HIS A 311 10.98 6.00 0.17
N LEU A 312 9.69 5.90 0.50
CA LEU A 312 9.18 6.46 1.75
C LEU A 312 9.76 5.73 2.96
N PHE A 313 9.86 4.40 2.90
CA PHE A 313 10.49 3.62 3.98
C PHE A 313 11.95 4.02 4.17
N ALA A 314 12.71 4.19 3.09
CA ALA A 314 14.11 4.61 3.15
C ALA A 314 14.30 5.99 3.77
N ALA A 315 13.30 6.87 3.66
CA ALA A 315 13.27 8.18 4.31
C ALA A 315 12.86 8.15 5.79
N GLU A 316 12.17 7.08 6.22
CA GLU A 316 11.70 6.90 7.59
C GLU A 316 12.06 5.48 8.12
N PRO A 317 13.34 5.08 8.19
CA PRO A 317 13.80 3.68 8.29
C PRO A 317 13.59 3.04 9.68
N ARG A 318 12.68 3.57 10.49
CA ARG A 318 12.28 3.02 11.80
C ARG A 318 11.00 2.19 11.73
N GLY A 319 10.49 1.93 10.52
CA GLY A 319 9.40 0.99 10.25
C GLY A 319 9.81 -0.45 10.41
N ARG A 320 8.82 -1.35 10.37
CA ARG A 320 9.10 -2.79 10.42
C ARG A 320 9.32 -3.36 9.02
N PHE A 321 8.39 -3.12 8.11
CA PHE A 321 8.38 -3.74 6.78
C PHE A 321 7.65 -2.89 5.74
N VAL A 322 7.93 -3.20 4.48
CA VAL A 322 7.06 -2.91 3.34
C VAL A 322 6.44 -4.23 2.86
N GLU A 323 5.16 -4.23 2.59
CA GLU A 323 4.43 -5.38 2.05
C GLU A 323 4.84 -5.68 0.61
N VAL A 324 4.95 -6.96 0.26
CA VAL A 324 5.11 -7.44 -1.13
C VAL A 324 4.02 -8.44 -1.43
N ASP A 325 3.22 -8.18 -2.44
CA ASP A 325 2.30 -9.16 -3.00
C ASP A 325 3.10 -10.33 -3.61
N ALA A 326 3.21 -11.41 -2.86
CA ALA A 326 3.99 -12.59 -3.25
C ALA A 326 3.23 -13.54 -4.17
N THR A 327 1.95 -13.26 -4.44
CA THR A 327 1.10 -14.03 -5.36
C THR A 327 1.40 -13.69 -6.82
N ASN A 328 0.63 -14.26 -7.76
CA ASN A 328 0.78 -13.89 -9.18
C ASN A 328 0.26 -12.45 -9.40
N ASN A 329 1.18 -11.52 -9.60
CA ASN A 329 0.87 -10.12 -9.89
C ASN A 329 1.73 -9.59 -11.04
N PRO A 330 1.29 -9.75 -12.31
CA PRO A 330 2.05 -9.25 -13.46
C PRO A 330 2.28 -7.73 -13.43
N LEU A 331 1.37 -6.95 -12.80
CA LEU A 331 1.52 -5.49 -12.70
C LEU A 331 2.61 -5.07 -11.70
N LEU A 332 3.03 -5.96 -10.80
CA LEU A 332 4.18 -5.77 -9.93
C LEU A 332 5.47 -6.30 -10.57
N ASN A 333 5.38 -7.46 -11.22
CA ASN A 333 6.57 -8.24 -11.59
C ASN A 333 7.04 -8.02 -13.04
N GLU A 334 6.14 -7.57 -13.96
CA GLU A 334 6.44 -7.52 -15.41
C GLU A 334 6.39 -6.11 -15.99
N VAL A 335 5.80 -5.12 -15.30
CA VAL A 335 5.57 -3.78 -15.86
C VAL A 335 6.84 -2.93 -15.92
N LEU A 336 7.88 -3.26 -15.15
CA LEU A 336 9.15 -2.52 -15.15
C LEU A 336 10.17 -3.18 -16.07
N LEU A 337 10.96 -2.35 -16.78
CA LEU A 337 12.12 -2.83 -17.57
C LEU A 337 13.16 -3.49 -16.67
N GLU A 338 13.42 -2.93 -15.50
CA GLU A 338 14.30 -3.47 -14.49
C GLU A 338 13.45 -3.92 -13.28
N PRO A 339 13.22 -5.24 -13.09
CA PRO A 339 12.42 -5.74 -11.97
C PRO A 339 13.05 -5.41 -10.62
N LEU A 340 12.21 -5.13 -9.63
CA LEU A 340 12.63 -4.91 -8.25
C LEU A 340 13.32 -6.17 -7.69
N GLN A 341 14.45 -6.00 -7.02
CA GLN A 341 15.26 -7.10 -6.53
C GLN A 341 14.97 -7.41 -5.07
N LEU A 342 14.61 -8.66 -4.79
CA LEU A 342 14.46 -9.22 -3.44
C LEU A 342 15.67 -10.07 -3.10
N GLU A 343 16.33 -9.77 -1.99
CA GLU A 343 17.49 -10.49 -1.50
C GLU A 343 17.42 -10.64 0.02
N ASP A 344 17.30 -11.87 0.49
CA ASP A 344 17.34 -12.24 1.92
C ASP A 344 16.45 -11.38 2.83
N GLY A 345 15.17 -11.24 2.46
CA GLY A 345 14.16 -10.49 3.19
C GLY A 345 14.19 -8.98 2.98
N PHE A 346 15.02 -8.48 2.06
CA PHE A 346 15.17 -7.06 1.79
C PHE A 346 15.01 -6.74 0.31
N MET A 347 14.49 -5.55 0.03
CA MET A 347 14.51 -4.94 -1.29
C MET A 347 15.44 -3.72 -1.32
N ARG A 348 16.05 -3.47 -2.48
CA ARG A 348 16.81 -2.26 -2.78
C ARG A 348 15.96 -1.27 -3.54
N LEU A 349 16.22 0.01 -3.34
CA LEU A 349 15.63 1.04 -4.18
C LEU A 349 16.23 0.96 -5.59
N PRO A 350 15.44 1.25 -6.64
CA PRO A 350 15.98 1.44 -7.98
C PRO A 350 16.96 2.61 -8.05
N ASP A 351 17.95 2.49 -8.92
CA ASP A 351 18.94 3.54 -9.16
C ASP A 351 18.34 4.68 -10.02
N GLY A 352 18.75 5.90 -9.73
CA GLY A 352 18.44 7.06 -10.56
C GLY A 352 17.46 8.07 -9.94
N PRO A 353 17.20 9.19 -10.64
CA PRO A 353 16.36 10.26 -10.13
C PRO A 353 14.88 9.91 -10.14
N GLY A 354 14.11 10.55 -9.28
CA GLY A 354 12.69 10.27 -9.09
C GLY A 354 12.48 8.95 -8.38
N LEU A 355 11.58 8.13 -8.88
CA LEU A 355 11.37 6.75 -8.44
C LEU A 355 12.44 5.78 -8.99
N GLY A 356 13.30 6.23 -9.93
CA GLY A 356 14.35 5.41 -10.50
C GLY A 356 13.86 4.28 -11.41
N ILE A 357 12.61 4.27 -11.83
CA ILE A 357 11.98 3.20 -12.61
C ILE A 357 11.62 3.64 -14.03
N ARG A 358 11.57 2.64 -14.91
CA ARG A 358 11.06 2.77 -16.28
C ARG A 358 10.07 1.65 -16.56
N CYS A 359 8.89 2.01 -17.06
CA CYS A 359 7.94 0.99 -17.49
C CYS A 359 8.34 0.37 -18.82
N ASP A 360 8.12 -0.94 -18.95
CA ASP A 360 8.27 -1.66 -20.22
C ASP A 360 7.10 -1.30 -21.15
N PRO A 361 7.37 -0.65 -22.31
CA PRO A 361 6.30 -0.24 -23.23
C PRO A 361 5.52 -1.44 -23.80
N VAL A 362 6.14 -2.61 -23.94
CA VAL A 362 5.48 -3.82 -24.44
C VAL A 362 4.49 -4.34 -23.41
N MET A 363 4.88 -4.37 -22.14
CA MET A 363 3.98 -4.79 -21.06
C MET A 363 2.88 -3.76 -20.79
N LEU A 364 3.19 -2.46 -20.91
CA LEU A 364 2.15 -1.42 -20.84
C LEU A 364 1.13 -1.61 -21.95
N GLU A 365 1.56 -1.79 -23.22
CA GLU A 365 0.64 -2.04 -24.32
C GLU A 365 -0.23 -3.28 -24.08
N ARG A 366 0.38 -4.38 -23.61
CA ARG A 366 -0.30 -5.65 -23.31
C ARG A 366 -1.40 -5.51 -22.26
N PHE A 367 -1.17 -4.73 -21.20
CA PHE A 367 -2.09 -4.63 -20.07
C PHE A 367 -2.99 -3.39 -20.10
N THR A 368 -2.76 -2.44 -21.00
CA THR A 368 -3.56 -1.22 -21.09
C THR A 368 -4.98 -1.52 -21.57
N VAL A 369 -5.97 -1.06 -20.81
CA VAL A 369 -7.41 -1.18 -21.15
C VAL A 369 -8.06 0.17 -21.40
N ALA A 370 -7.49 1.27 -20.91
CA ALA A 370 -7.96 2.63 -21.16
C ALA A 370 -6.83 3.66 -20.98
N ILE A 371 -6.88 4.73 -21.76
CA ILE A 371 -6.02 5.93 -21.62
C ILE A 371 -6.93 7.15 -21.67
N ALA A 372 -6.74 8.10 -20.76
CA ALA A 372 -7.48 9.36 -20.69
C ALA A 372 -6.60 10.54 -20.22
#